data_3b491eb9a34ccaaeea6ee0c0b1dc4201
#
_entry.id   3b491eb9a34ccaaeea6ee0c0b1dc4201
#
_cell.length_a   1.000
_cell.length_b   1.000
_cell.length_c   1.000
_cell.angle_alpha   90.00
_cell.angle_beta   90.00
_cell.angle_gamma   90.00
#
_symmetry.space_group_name_H-M   'P 1'
#
loop_
_entity.id
_entity.type
_entity.pdbx_description
1 polymer ?
#
loop_
_entity_poly.entity_id
_entity_poly.type
_entity_poly.pdbx_seq_one_letter_code
_entity_poly.pdbx_strand_id
1 'polypeptide(L)' 'AAGGESEDLFEALRGLRKQLADQEALPAYIVLSDKVLHLLSISRPTTIEEFGEISGIGDYKKKKYGKDFVKLIRQFVE' A
#
# COMPACT_ATOMS: atom_id res chain seq x y z
N ALA A 1 -15.47 12.30 3.41
CA ALA A 1 -15.48 13.20 2.30
C ALA A 1 -14.37 12.93 1.31
N ALA A 2 -14.63 13.25 0.07
CA ALA A 2 -13.69 12.93 -0.99
C ALA A 2 -12.43 13.78 -0.94
N GLY A 3 -12.55 15.04 -0.57
CA GLY A 3 -11.40 15.92 -0.53
C GLY A 3 -10.41 15.45 0.53
N GLY A 4 -9.16 15.39 0.22
CA GLY A 4 -8.14 14.98 1.17
C GLY A 4 -7.99 13.49 1.39
N GLU A 5 -8.83 12.70 0.73
CA GLU A 5 -8.78 11.26 0.94
C GLU A 5 -7.46 10.66 0.52
N SER A 6 -6.86 11.16 -0.55
CA SER A 6 -5.58 10.64 -1.01
C SER A 6 -4.50 10.85 0.04
N GLU A 7 -4.54 11.99 0.72
CA GLU A 7 -3.58 12.29 1.77
C GLU A 7 -3.79 11.40 2.98
N ASP A 8 -5.04 11.21 3.39
CA ASP A 8 -5.35 10.33 4.52
C ASP A 8 -4.95 8.89 4.20
N LEU A 9 -5.26 8.44 3.00
CA LEU A 9 -4.89 7.10 2.59
C LEU A 9 -3.38 6.95 2.54
N PHE A 10 -2.68 7.95 2.04
CA PHE A 10 -1.23 7.89 1.98
C PHE A 10 -0.63 7.72 3.38
N GLU A 11 -1.12 8.48 4.35
CA GLU A 11 -0.63 8.37 5.72
C GLU A 11 -0.95 6.99 6.32
N ALA A 12 -2.13 6.46 6.03
CA ALA A 12 -2.48 5.12 6.49
C ALA A 12 -1.58 4.06 5.86
N LEU A 13 -1.26 4.22 4.58
CA LEU A 13 -0.35 3.30 3.90
C LEU A 13 1.05 3.37 4.50
N ARG A 14 1.51 4.57 4.84
CA ARG A 14 2.82 4.72 5.48
C ARG A 14 2.84 4.02 6.84
N GLY A 15 1.76 4.15 7.59
CA GLY A 15 1.67 3.50 8.88
C GLY A 15 1.72 1.99 8.76
N LEU A 16 0.98 1.44 7.81
CA LEU A 16 1.00 0.00 7.57
C LEU A 16 2.38 -0.45 7.12
N ARG A 17 3.00 0.30 6.21
CA ARG A 17 4.35 -0.03 5.75
C ARG A 17 5.34 -0.08 6.91
N LYS A 18 5.27 0.92 7.81
CA LYS A 18 6.14 0.95 8.97
C LYS A 18 5.92 -0.26 9.85
N GLN A 19 4.67 -0.61 10.08
CA GLN A 19 4.34 -1.75 10.91
C GLN A 19 4.90 -3.05 10.33
N LEU A 20 4.74 -3.24 9.02
CA LEU A 20 5.24 -4.44 8.37
C LEU A 20 6.76 -4.47 8.37
N ALA A 21 7.40 -3.33 8.14
CA ALA A 21 8.85 -3.23 8.16
C ALA A 21 9.40 -3.57 9.55
N ASP A 22 8.76 -3.04 10.58
CA ASP A 22 9.19 -3.32 11.95
C ASP A 22 9.04 -4.80 12.29
N GLN A 23 7.96 -5.42 11.85
CA GLN A 23 7.75 -6.85 12.08
C GLN A 23 8.83 -7.70 11.45
N GLU A 24 9.38 -7.28 10.33
CA GLU A 24 10.37 -8.03 9.61
C GLU A 24 11.79 -7.51 9.84
N ALA A 25 11.94 -6.48 10.66
CA ALA A 25 13.23 -5.87 10.94
C ALA A 25 13.90 -5.37 9.66
N LEU A 26 13.12 -4.77 8.77
CA LEU A 26 13.58 -4.25 7.49
C LEU A 26 13.39 -2.74 7.43
N PRO A 27 14.22 -2.05 6.64
CA PRO A 27 13.92 -0.64 6.35
C PRO A 27 12.59 -0.51 5.62
N ALA A 28 11.87 0.59 5.87
CA ALA A 28 10.55 0.77 5.29
C ALA A 28 10.56 0.71 3.77
N TYR A 29 11.58 1.30 3.13
CA TYR A 29 11.62 1.33 1.67
C TYR A 29 11.80 -0.04 1.05
N ILE A 30 12.28 -1.02 1.82
CA ILE A 30 12.39 -2.39 1.34
C ILE A 30 11.01 -3.02 1.20
N VAL A 31 10.08 -2.67 2.10
CA VAL A 31 8.70 -3.16 1.97
C VAL A 31 8.08 -2.55 0.71
N LEU A 32 7.98 -1.24 0.65
CA LEU A 32 7.50 -0.51 -0.53
C LEU A 32 8.14 0.87 -0.52
N SER A 33 8.53 1.36 -1.69
CA SER A 33 9.11 2.69 -1.79
C SER A 33 8.04 3.77 -1.63
N ASP A 34 8.47 5.00 -1.36
CA ASP A 34 7.55 6.13 -1.28
C ASP A 34 6.79 6.31 -2.59
N LYS A 35 7.48 6.12 -3.71
CA LYS A 35 6.84 6.24 -5.02
C LYS A 35 5.68 5.27 -5.15
N VAL A 36 5.87 4.03 -4.70
CA VAL A 36 4.81 3.03 -4.77
C VAL A 36 3.66 3.42 -3.87
N LEU A 37 3.94 3.97 -2.68
CA LEU A 37 2.86 4.42 -1.80
C LEU A 37 2.04 5.54 -2.46
N HIS A 38 2.69 6.46 -3.15
CA HIS A 38 1.96 7.50 -3.87
C HIS A 38 1.08 6.90 -4.95
N LEU A 39 1.61 5.94 -5.71
CA LEU A 39 0.82 5.28 -6.74
C LEU A 39 -0.39 4.56 -6.14
N LEU A 40 -0.21 3.92 -5.00
CA LEU A 40 -1.32 3.24 -4.33
C LEU A 40 -2.39 4.23 -3.87
N SER A 41 -1.99 5.38 -3.38
CA SER A 41 -2.96 6.37 -2.90
C SER A 41 -3.76 6.96 -4.06
N ILE A 42 -3.20 6.97 -5.26
CA ILE A 42 -3.88 7.48 -6.45
C ILE A 42 -4.73 6.41 -7.10
N SER A 43 -4.15 5.22 -7.31
CA SER A 43 -4.81 4.13 -8.04
C SER A 43 -5.84 3.39 -7.22
N ARG A 44 -5.62 3.29 -5.92
CA ARG A 44 -6.53 2.64 -4.97
C ARG A 44 -6.96 1.25 -5.42
N PRO A 45 -6.00 0.33 -5.60
CA PRO A 45 -6.35 -1.03 -6.01
C PRO A 45 -7.19 -1.71 -4.93
N THR A 46 -8.28 -2.35 -5.34
CA THR A 46 -9.18 -3.03 -4.43
C THR A 46 -9.10 -4.55 -4.54
N THR A 47 -8.23 -5.05 -5.42
CA THR A 47 -7.98 -6.48 -5.54
C THR A 47 -6.48 -6.70 -5.51
N ILE A 48 -6.09 -7.93 -5.17
CA ILE A 48 -4.67 -8.28 -5.14
C ILE A 48 -4.07 -8.21 -6.54
N GLU A 49 -4.84 -8.57 -7.56
CA GLU A 49 -4.37 -8.46 -8.93
C GLU A 49 -4.04 -7.03 -9.30
N GLU A 50 -4.94 -6.10 -8.98
CA GLU A 50 -4.70 -4.70 -9.27
C GLU A 50 -3.49 -4.16 -8.49
N PHE A 51 -3.36 -4.59 -7.25
CA PHE A 51 -2.22 -4.22 -6.44
C PHE A 51 -0.91 -4.66 -7.10
N GLY A 52 -0.88 -5.88 -7.60
CA GLY A 52 0.31 -6.42 -8.25
C GLY A 52 0.67 -5.74 -9.56
N GLU A 53 -0.29 -5.04 -10.18
CA GLU A 53 -0.02 -4.32 -11.43
C GLU A 53 0.66 -2.98 -11.20
N ILE A 54 0.72 -2.51 -9.97
CA ILE A 54 1.39 -1.25 -9.68
C ILE A 54 2.89 -1.41 -9.93
N SER A 55 3.45 -0.45 -10.65
CA SER A 55 4.88 -0.46 -10.97
C SER A 55 5.70 -0.48 -9.67
N GLY A 56 6.62 -1.40 -9.57
CA GLY A 56 7.50 -1.51 -8.41
C GLY A 56 7.08 -2.55 -7.39
N ILE A 57 5.91 -3.19 -7.55
CA ILE A 57 5.47 -4.18 -6.58
C ILE A 57 5.95 -5.58 -6.92
N GLY A 58 5.69 -6.07 -8.13
CA GLY A 58 6.14 -7.39 -8.52
C GLY A 58 5.41 -8.52 -7.80
N ASP A 59 5.68 -9.75 -8.22
CA ASP A 59 4.96 -10.92 -7.73
C ASP A 59 5.27 -11.23 -6.26
N TYR A 60 6.50 -11.08 -5.84
CA TYR A 60 6.87 -11.41 -4.47
C TYR A 60 6.12 -10.51 -3.48
N LYS A 61 6.15 -9.21 -3.71
CA LYS A 61 5.49 -8.28 -2.81
C LYS A 61 3.99 -8.37 -2.92
N LYS A 62 3.48 -8.67 -4.12
CA LYS A 62 2.06 -8.90 -4.32
C LYS A 62 1.56 -10.00 -3.40
N LYS A 63 2.25 -11.12 -3.37
CA LYS A 63 1.85 -12.25 -2.54
C LYS A 63 2.06 -11.99 -1.06
N LYS A 64 3.16 -11.33 -0.73
CA LYS A 64 3.53 -11.15 0.67
C LYS A 64 2.72 -10.05 1.34
N TYR A 65 2.51 -8.93 0.67
CA TYR A 65 1.90 -7.75 1.28
C TYR A 65 0.56 -7.37 0.69
N GLY A 66 0.17 -7.96 -0.43
CA GLY A 66 -1.03 -7.53 -1.14
C GLY A 66 -2.27 -7.57 -0.28
N LYS A 67 -2.44 -8.64 0.48
CA LYS A 67 -3.62 -8.80 1.30
C LYS A 67 -3.77 -7.66 2.30
N ASP A 68 -2.68 -7.30 2.97
CA ASP A 68 -2.74 -6.27 3.99
C ASP A 68 -3.01 -4.90 3.40
N PHE A 69 -2.32 -4.56 2.31
CA PHE A 69 -2.50 -3.25 1.70
C PHE A 69 -3.84 -3.12 1.02
N VAL A 70 -4.31 -4.16 0.34
CA VAL A 70 -5.61 -4.12 -0.32
C VAL A 70 -6.72 -3.98 0.72
N LYS A 71 -6.61 -4.70 1.82
CA LYS A 71 -7.61 -4.59 2.89
C LYS A 71 -7.70 -3.16 3.41
N LEU A 72 -6.56 -2.53 3.64
CA LEU A 72 -6.54 -1.14 4.10
C LEU A 72 -7.17 -0.21 3.08
N ILE A 73 -6.78 -0.36 1.81
CA ILE A 73 -7.30 0.51 0.76
C ILE A 73 -8.81 0.37 0.63
N ARG A 74 -9.32 -0.85 0.72
CA ARG A 74 -10.76 -1.08 0.63
C ARG A 74 -11.51 -0.35 1.73
N GLN A 75 -10.93 -0.25 2.92
CA GLN A 75 -11.57 0.47 4.01
C GLN A 75 -11.73 1.96 3.70
N PHE A 76 -10.86 2.50 2.85
CA PHE A 76 -10.93 3.91 2.50
C PHE A 76 -11.87 4.19 1.33
N VAL A 77 -12.06 3.22 0.45
CA VAL A 77 -12.89 3.45 -0.75
C VAL A 77 -14.29 2.88 -0.60
N GLU A 78 -14.51 2.05 0.39
CA GLU A 78 -15.83 1.54 0.70
C GLU A 78 -16.47 2.35 1.80
#